data_ed5cb58bd291f4feb12a33a66114b7b3
#
_entry.id   ed5cb58bd291f4feb12a33a66114b7b3
#
_cell.length_a   1.000
_cell.length_b   1.000
_cell.length_c   1.000
_cell.angle_alpha   90.00
_cell.angle_beta   90.00
_cell.angle_gamma   90.00
#
_symmetry.space_group_name_H-M   'P 1'
#
loop_
_entity.id
_entity.type
_entity.pdbx_description
1 polymer ?
#
loop_
_entity_poly.entity_id
_entity_poly.type
_entity_poly.pdbx_seq_one_letter_code
_entity_poly.pdbx_strand_id
1 'polypeptide(L)'
;MFSETRYALNGDLRVAYRASPPGERDIVFVPNWFTCCEIIPELPSIQGWLEAMTSIGRVIFFDHPGTGASDPVAPDALPTLEQWADGITAVMDELGSSEVVLYAVDGAFASAALFAATHPSRTAALIAAEGYTDPLADYGQGPESEKAGEAMLTMWGTGQFQHVVNPDMPWNDDIRASWARMERLAVSPAAVEVMLALTSELNVRAVLPSVRVPTLVLHHRDDAFITPAMGKLIADLIPDAKYVELPGRNMYQFVEPHWRPSFQQIAEFLTGHQAEVADDRVLATVLFTDIVDSTRMAAELGDRNWHALLDAHDAVVRSQLARFRGREVSTSGDGFLATFDGPQRAIRCAMAIRDAVQALGIEVRAGLHTGECEVRGDDIGGIAVHIGARVSALAGPNDVLVSSTLRDLVIGSGLEFEDRGTHQLKGVPGEWHLFAVDSP
;
A
#
# COMPACT_ATOMS: atom_id res chain seq x y z
N MET A 1 -12.53 -24.39 -11.91
CA MET A 1 -13.38 -23.31 -12.44
C MET A 1 -13.47 -22.24 -11.37
N PHE A 2 -13.26 -20.97 -11.70
CA PHE A 2 -13.39 -19.84 -10.74
C PHE A 2 -14.85 -19.65 -10.33
N SER A 3 -15.07 -19.10 -9.12
CA SER A 3 -16.40 -18.73 -8.64
C SER A 3 -17.05 -17.68 -9.54
N GLU A 4 -18.37 -17.49 -9.41
CA GLU A 4 -18.98 -16.23 -9.84
C GLU A 4 -18.39 -15.08 -9.03
N THR A 5 -18.56 -13.84 -9.53
CA THR A 5 -18.13 -12.64 -8.83
C THR A 5 -18.87 -12.51 -7.50
N ARG A 6 -18.12 -12.28 -6.42
CA ARG A 6 -18.60 -12.06 -5.07
C ARG A 6 -18.03 -10.74 -4.56
N TYR A 7 -18.50 -10.29 -3.40
CA TYR A 7 -18.12 -8.99 -2.85
C TYR A 7 -17.70 -9.11 -1.38
N ALA A 8 -16.51 -8.60 -1.08
CA ALA A 8 -16.04 -8.38 0.29
C ALA A 8 -16.29 -6.92 0.70
N LEU A 9 -16.45 -6.65 2.00
CA LEU A 9 -16.64 -5.30 2.52
C LEU A 9 -15.31 -4.68 2.94
N ASN A 10 -14.96 -3.53 2.36
CA ASN A 10 -13.86 -2.67 2.76
C ASN A 10 -14.42 -1.33 3.26
N GLY A 11 -14.71 -1.23 4.56
CA GLY A 11 -15.50 -0.13 5.10
C GLY A 11 -16.91 -0.14 4.52
N ASP A 12 -17.31 0.93 3.85
CA ASP A 12 -18.61 1.06 3.19
C ASP A 12 -18.60 0.62 1.71
N LEU A 13 -17.42 0.29 1.17
CA LEU A 13 -17.24 -0.09 -0.24
C LEU A 13 -17.21 -1.61 -0.42
N ARG A 14 -17.79 -2.07 -1.51
CA ARG A 14 -17.72 -3.46 -1.93
C ARG A 14 -16.57 -3.68 -2.88
N VAL A 15 -15.73 -4.66 -2.56
CA VAL A 15 -14.59 -5.12 -3.34
C VAL A 15 -15.00 -6.41 -4.04
N ALA A 16 -15.10 -6.38 -5.36
CA ALA A 16 -15.41 -7.54 -6.18
C ALA A 16 -14.23 -8.52 -6.21
N TYR A 17 -14.50 -9.81 -6.09
CA TYR A 17 -13.48 -10.85 -6.19
C TYR A 17 -14.02 -12.13 -6.82
N ARG A 18 -13.09 -12.92 -7.38
CA ARG A 18 -13.32 -14.31 -7.85
C ARG A 18 -12.19 -15.19 -7.33
N ALA A 19 -12.52 -16.39 -6.93
CA ALA A 19 -11.55 -17.36 -6.42
C ALA A 19 -11.70 -18.72 -7.10
N SER A 20 -10.58 -19.41 -7.30
CA SER A 20 -10.56 -20.82 -7.68
C SER A 20 -11.02 -21.69 -6.49
N PRO A 21 -11.25 -23.01 -6.65
CA PRO A 21 -11.52 -23.89 -5.54
C PRO A 21 -10.44 -23.79 -4.44
N PRO A 22 -10.79 -24.10 -3.18
CA PRO A 22 -9.81 -24.14 -2.07
C PRO A 22 -8.60 -25.01 -2.38
N GLY A 23 -7.42 -24.59 -1.97
CA GLY A 23 -6.14 -25.27 -2.10
C GLY A 23 -5.36 -25.26 -0.79
N GLU A 24 -4.13 -25.73 -0.82
CA GLU A 24 -3.25 -25.80 0.38
C GLU A 24 -2.86 -24.41 0.89
N ARG A 25 -2.85 -23.42 0.01
CA ARG A 25 -2.50 -22.01 0.30
C ARG A 25 -3.36 -21.09 -0.51
N ASP A 26 -3.48 -19.85 -0.06
CA ASP A 26 -4.16 -18.80 -0.78
C ASP A 26 -3.15 -17.90 -1.49
N ILE A 27 -3.36 -17.67 -2.78
CA ILE A 27 -2.53 -16.84 -3.64
C ILE A 27 -3.39 -15.69 -4.14
N VAL A 28 -3.17 -14.51 -3.59
CA VAL A 28 -3.87 -13.29 -4.00
C VAL A 28 -3.09 -12.64 -5.13
N PHE A 29 -3.68 -12.60 -6.30
CA PHE A 29 -3.21 -11.77 -7.40
C PHE A 29 -3.63 -10.33 -7.09
N VAL A 30 -2.68 -9.53 -6.64
CA VAL A 30 -2.93 -8.12 -6.30
C VAL A 30 -3.16 -7.35 -7.60
N PRO A 31 -4.34 -6.73 -7.78
CA PRO A 31 -4.69 -6.11 -9.05
C PRO A 31 -3.92 -4.83 -9.30
N ASN A 32 -3.68 -4.55 -10.56
CA ASN A 32 -3.43 -3.20 -11.02
C ASN A 32 -4.78 -2.53 -11.38
N TRP A 33 -4.81 -1.20 -11.49
CA TRP A 33 -6.02 -0.45 -11.83
C TRP A 33 -6.61 -0.78 -13.23
N PHE A 34 -5.82 -1.40 -14.10
CA PHE A 34 -6.23 -1.79 -15.45
C PHE A 34 -6.62 -3.27 -15.59
N THR A 35 -6.85 -3.97 -14.47
CA THR A 35 -7.33 -5.35 -14.45
C THR A 35 -8.79 -5.43 -14.03
N CYS A 36 -9.46 -6.54 -14.39
CA CYS A 36 -10.83 -6.82 -13.98
C CYS A 36 -10.95 -8.30 -13.60
N CYS A 37 -11.32 -8.56 -12.35
CA CYS A 37 -11.40 -9.92 -11.79
C CYS A 37 -12.38 -10.83 -12.52
N GLU A 38 -13.40 -10.26 -13.20
CA GLU A 38 -14.32 -11.03 -14.03
C GLU A 38 -13.68 -11.57 -15.28
N ILE A 39 -12.73 -10.82 -15.88
CA ILE A 39 -12.18 -11.12 -17.20
C ILE A 39 -10.86 -11.85 -17.12
N ILE A 40 -10.01 -11.56 -16.14
CA ILE A 40 -8.67 -12.21 -16.03
C ILE A 40 -8.78 -13.74 -16.15
N PRO A 41 -9.67 -14.44 -15.41
CA PRO A 41 -9.74 -15.90 -15.51
C PRO A 41 -10.23 -16.42 -16.88
N GLU A 42 -10.74 -15.56 -17.74
CA GLU A 42 -11.29 -15.89 -19.05
C GLU A 42 -10.31 -15.59 -20.20
N LEU A 43 -9.17 -14.91 -19.91
CA LEU A 43 -8.19 -14.55 -20.93
C LEU A 43 -7.52 -15.80 -21.54
N PRO A 44 -7.60 -16.03 -22.86
CA PRO A 44 -7.01 -17.21 -23.48
C PRO A 44 -5.49 -17.27 -23.32
N SER A 45 -4.81 -16.12 -23.27
CA SER A 45 -3.35 -16.01 -23.20
C SER A 45 -2.74 -16.42 -21.86
N ILE A 46 -3.54 -16.67 -20.81
CA ILE A 46 -3.05 -16.99 -19.47
C ILE A 46 -3.55 -18.34 -18.93
N GLN A 47 -4.33 -19.09 -19.70
CA GLN A 47 -4.97 -20.34 -19.22
C GLN A 47 -3.96 -21.35 -18.68
N GLY A 48 -2.84 -21.55 -19.38
CA GLY A 48 -1.79 -22.47 -18.94
C GLY A 48 -1.16 -22.05 -17.60
N TRP A 49 -0.97 -20.75 -17.40
CA TRP A 49 -0.48 -20.22 -16.12
C TRP A 49 -1.52 -20.40 -15.00
N LEU A 50 -2.80 -20.12 -15.28
CA LEU A 50 -3.89 -20.32 -14.32
C LEU A 50 -4.01 -21.77 -13.85
N GLU A 51 -3.97 -22.73 -14.78
CA GLU A 51 -3.98 -24.15 -14.46
C GLU A 51 -2.81 -24.53 -13.56
N ALA A 52 -1.60 -24.04 -13.88
CA ALA A 52 -0.42 -24.28 -13.09
C ALA A 52 -0.53 -23.65 -11.69
N MET A 53 -0.93 -22.39 -11.56
CA MET A 53 -1.07 -21.71 -10.25
C MET A 53 -2.16 -22.34 -9.40
N THR A 54 -3.29 -22.75 -9.98
CA THR A 54 -4.36 -23.44 -9.24
C THR A 54 -3.98 -24.83 -8.78
N SER A 55 -2.93 -25.45 -9.36
CA SER A 55 -2.41 -26.74 -8.87
C SER A 55 -1.60 -26.61 -7.57
N ILE A 56 -1.11 -25.42 -7.23
CA ILE A 56 -0.31 -25.16 -6.04
C ILE A 56 -1.03 -24.34 -4.97
N GLY A 57 -2.23 -23.82 -5.24
CA GLY A 57 -3.00 -23.06 -4.27
C GLY A 57 -4.34 -22.55 -4.82
N ARG A 58 -5.14 -21.95 -3.95
CA ARG A 58 -6.34 -21.20 -4.35
C ARG A 58 -5.92 -19.85 -4.89
N VAL A 59 -6.17 -19.60 -6.17
CA VAL A 59 -5.90 -18.30 -6.80
C VAL A 59 -7.10 -17.38 -6.61
N ILE A 60 -6.85 -16.15 -6.18
CA ILE A 60 -7.84 -15.14 -5.86
C ILE A 60 -7.54 -13.89 -6.67
N PHE A 61 -8.50 -13.45 -7.49
CA PHE A 61 -8.49 -12.16 -8.18
C PHE A 61 -9.50 -11.24 -7.52
N PHE A 62 -9.18 -9.96 -7.40
CA PHE A 62 -10.11 -8.94 -6.94
C PHE A 62 -9.89 -7.62 -7.70
N ASP A 63 -10.79 -6.67 -7.55
CA ASP A 63 -10.70 -5.34 -8.13
C ASP A 63 -10.60 -4.30 -7.03
N HIS A 64 -9.73 -3.31 -7.19
CA HIS A 64 -9.70 -2.18 -6.26
C HIS A 64 -10.99 -1.35 -6.35
N PRO A 65 -11.42 -0.67 -5.27
CA PRO A 65 -12.47 0.33 -5.36
C PRO A 65 -12.19 1.33 -6.49
N GLY A 66 -13.19 1.61 -7.31
CA GLY A 66 -13.07 2.47 -8.48
C GLY A 66 -12.62 1.76 -9.76
N THR A 67 -12.35 0.45 -9.72
CA THR A 67 -11.96 -0.35 -10.89
C THR A 67 -12.84 -1.60 -11.03
N GLY A 68 -12.90 -2.15 -12.23
CA GLY A 68 -13.56 -3.41 -12.54
C GLY A 68 -15.01 -3.46 -12.06
N ALA A 69 -15.34 -4.52 -11.33
CA ALA A 69 -16.66 -4.78 -10.79
C ALA A 69 -16.84 -4.31 -9.33
N SER A 70 -15.81 -3.69 -8.73
CA SER A 70 -15.90 -3.09 -7.40
C SER A 70 -16.72 -1.79 -7.39
N ASP A 71 -17.15 -1.35 -6.19
CA ASP A 71 -17.92 -0.11 -6.07
C ASP A 71 -17.14 1.08 -6.66
N PRO A 72 -17.81 1.96 -7.39
CA PRO A 72 -17.19 3.15 -7.96
C PRO A 72 -16.77 4.14 -6.88
N VAL A 73 -15.71 4.90 -7.15
CA VAL A 73 -15.28 6.02 -6.33
C VAL A 73 -15.41 7.32 -7.12
N ALA A 74 -15.62 8.43 -6.41
CA ALA A 74 -15.70 9.73 -7.07
C ALA A 74 -14.31 10.12 -7.62
N PRO A 75 -14.24 10.83 -8.76
CA PRO A 75 -12.96 11.22 -9.37
C PRO A 75 -12.06 12.09 -8.47
N ASP A 76 -12.67 12.79 -7.52
CA ASP A 76 -12.01 13.62 -6.50
C ASP A 76 -11.72 12.88 -5.18
N ALA A 77 -12.09 11.60 -5.10
CA ALA A 77 -11.87 10.73 -3.95
C ALA A 77 -11.16 9.44 -4.36
N LEU A 78 -10.07 9.59 -5.11
CA LEU A 78 -9.27 8.46 -5.56
C LEU A 78 -8.74 7.65 -4.37
N PRO A 79 -8.70 6.31 -4.49
CA PRO A 79 -8.19 5.47 -3.42
C PRO A 79 -6.68 5.74 -3.23
N THR A 80 -6.29 5.80 -1.97
CA THR A 80 -4.88 5.83 -1.58
C THR A 80 -4.27 4.44 -1.64
N LEU A 81 -2.93 4.37 -1.59
CA LEU A 81 -2.20 3.10 -1.50
C LEU A 81 -2.65 2.26 -0.29
N GLU A 82 -2.96 2.91 0.83
CA GLU A 82 -3.52 2.28 2.02
C GLU A 82 -4.87 1.61 1.74
N GLN A 83 -5.79 2.31 1.07
CA GLN A 83 -7.10 1.77 0.71
C GLN A 83 -7.02 0.60 -0.27
N TRP A 84 -6.00 0.61 -1.14
CA TRP A 84 -5.70 -0.53 -2.00
C TRP A 84 -5.21 -1.73 -1.19
N ALA A 85 -4.31 -1.51 -0.23
CA ALA A 85 -3.87 -2.56 0.70
C ALA A 85 -5.01 -3.09 1.57
N ASP A 86 -5.94 -2.24 2.04
CA ASP A 86 -7.15 -2.64 2.76
C ASP A 86 -8.06 -3.58 1.95
N GLY A 87 -8.07 -3.46 0.62
CA GLY A 87 -8.78 -4.37 -0.27
C GLY A 87 -8.28 -5.81 -0.14
N ILE A 88 -6.98 -6.01 0.07
CA ILE A 88 -6.40 -7.34 0.34
C ILE A 88 -6.97 -7.91 1.64
N THR A 89 -6.97 -7.10 2.72
CA THR A 89 -7.54 -7.49 4.02
C THR A 89 -9.00 -7.89 3.88
N ALA A 90 -9.80 -7.08 3.21
CA ALA A 90 -11.24 -7.34 3.04
C ALA A 90 -11.53 -8.69 2.36
N VAL A 91 -10.79 -8.98 1.28
CA VAL A 91 -10.95 -10.25 0.55
C VAL A 91 -10.46 -11.45 1.37
N MET A 92 -9.35 -11.30 2.11
CA MET A 92 -8.85 -12.34 3.01
C MET A 92 -9.88 -12.67 4.10
N ASP A 93 -10.46 -11.65 4.74
CA ASP A 93 -11.42 -11.82 5.83
C ASP A 93 -12.70 -12.49 5.34
N GLU A 94 -13.22 -12.10 4.16
CA GLU A 94 -14.39 -12.72 3.54
C GLU A 94 -14.17 -14.19 3.19
N LEU A 95 -12.94 -14.55 2.77
CA LEU A 95 -12.57 -15.92 2.43
C LEU A 95 -12.12 -16.75 3.63
N GLY A 96 -11.97 -16.15 4.81
CA GLY A 96 -11.45 -16.77 6.02
C GLY A 96 -9.95 -17.13 5.92
N SER A 97 -9.19 -16.38 5.09
CA SER A 97 -7.76 -16.59 4.90
C SER A 97 -6.98 -15.95 6.05
N SER A 98 -6.27 -16.75 6.83
CA SER A 98 -5.39 -16.24 7.89
C SER A 98 -4.11 -15.63 7.32
N GLU A 99 -3.58 -16.23 6.25
CA GLU A 99 -2.31 -15.89 5.63
C GLU A 99 -2.40 -16.13 4.12
N VAL A 100 -1.74 -15.29 3.31
CA VAL A 100 -1.74 -15.39 1.85
C VAL A 100 -0.36 -15.20 1.25
N VAL A 101 -0.15 -15.78 0.06
CA VAL A 101 0.91 -15.39 -0.85
C VAL A 101 0.40 -14.21 -1.69
N LEU A 102 1.13 -13.11 -1.71
CA LEU A 102 0.84 -11.96 -2.57
C LEU A 102 1.59 -12.13 -3.89
N TYR A 103 0.88 -12.14 -5.00
CA TYR A 103 1.46 -12.09 -6.35
C TYR A 103 1.11 -10.75 -6.96
N ALA A 104 2.10 -9.90 -7.12
CA ALA A 104 1.93 -8.53 -7.61
C ALA A 104 2.73 -8.29 -8.88
N VAL A 105 2.09 -7.67 -9.86
CA VAL A 105 2.69 -7.35 -11.16
C VAL A 105 2.68 -5.84 -11.36
N ASP A 106 3.77 -5.30 -11.92
CA ASP A 106 3.83 -3.89 -12.28
C ASP A 106 3.57 -2.97 -11.06
N GLY A 107 2.78 -1.93 -11.20
CA GLY A 107 2.41 -0.97 -10.14
C GLY A 107 1.64 -1.54 -8.97
N ALA A 108 1.00 -2.73 -9.13
CA ALA A 108 0.36 -3.44 -8.03
C ALA A 108 1.35 -3.82 -6.90
N PHE A 109 2.65 -3.88 -7.23
CA PHE A 109 3.69 -4.14 -6.25
C PHE A 109 3.67 -3.13 -5.09
N ALA A 110 3.32 -1.88 -5.33
CA ALA A 110 3.31 -0.87 -4.29
C ALA A 110 2.34 -1.20 -3.13
N SER A 111 1.09 -1.58 -3.45
CA SER A 111 0.09 -1.96 -2.44
C SER A 111 0.43 -3.29 -1.78
N ALA A 112 0.97 -4.25 -2.53
CA ALA A 112 1.41 -5.54 -1.99
C ALA A 112 2.60 -5.38 -1.02
N ALA A 113 3.58 -4.54 -1.34
CA ALA A 113 4.72 -4.26 -0.49
C ALA A 113 4.30 -3.54 0.81
N LEU A 114 3.39 -2.56 0.71
CA LEU A 114 2.83 -1.90 1.89
C LEU A 114 2.10 -2.91 2.78
N PHE A 115 1.25 -3.76 2.21
CA PHE A 115 0.55 -4.80 2.97
C PHE A 115 1.53 -5.78 3.64
N ALA A 116 2.52 -6.31 2.89
CA ALA A 116 3.50 -7.23 3.43
C ALA A 116 4.33 -6.65 4.59
N ALA A 117 4.65 -5.35 4.52
CA ALA A 117 5.38 -4.64 5.57
C ALA A 117 4.52 -4.35 6.81
N THR A 118 3.23 -4.07 6.63
CA THR A 118 2.30 -3.73 7.73
C THR A 118 1.62 -4.95 8.34
N HIS A 119 1.47 -6.03 7.56
CA HIS A 119 0.79 -7.28 7.96
C HIS A 119 1.67 -8.52 7.72
N PRO A 120 2.91 -8.58 8.28
CA PRO A 120 3.81 -9.70 8.02
C PRO A 120 3.22 -11.05 8.49
N SER A 121 2.46 -11.08 9.60
CA SER A 121 1.79 -12.29 10.10
C SER A 121 0.62 -12.78 9.22
N ARG A 122 0.17 -11.99 8.26
CA ARG A 122 -0.86 -12.35 7.28
C ARG A 122 -0.29 -12.58 5.88
N THR A 123 1.04 -12.52 5.72
CA THR A 123 1.71 -12.65 4.43
C THR A 123 2.72 -13.79 4.47
N ALA A 124 2.38 -14.92 3.85
CA ALA A 124 3.26 -16.09 3.74
C ALA A 124 4.48 -15.80 2.84
N ALA A 125 4.27 -15.06 1.76
CA ALA A 125 5.31 -14.65 0.84
C ALA A 125 4.86 -13.49 -0.05
N LEU A 126 5.81 -12.73 -0.58
CA LEU A 126 5.61 -11.70 -1.58
C LEU A 126 6.32 -12.09 -2.88
N ILE A 127 5.58 -12.12 -3.99
CA ILE A 127 6.11 -12.35 -5.33
C ILE A 127 5.93 -11.05 -6.11
N ALA A 128 7.04 -10.40 -6.42
CA ALA A 128 7.11 -9.18 -7.24
C ALA A 128 7.50 -9.56 -8.68
N ALA A 129 6.57 -9.45 -9.61
CA ALA A 129 6.77 -9.76 -11.02
C ALA A 129 6.75 -8.47 -11.82
N GLU A 130 7.85 -8.12 -12.50
CA GLU A 130 7.99 -6.87 -13.27
C GLU A 130 7.57 -5.63 -12.46
N GLY A 131 7.96 -5.57 -11.17
CA GLY A 131 7.61 -4.46 -10.28
C GLY A 131 8.55 -3.26 -10.43
N TYR A 132 8.08 -2.11 -10.02
CA TYR A 132 8.88 -0.89 -9.83
C TYR A 132 8.56 -0.19 -8.51
N THR A 133 9.39 0.78 -8.11
CA THR A 133 9.31 1.38 -6.77
C THR A 133 8.87 2.83 -6.75
N ASP A 134 9.20 3.56 -7.80
CA ASP A 134 9.01 5.00 -7.94
C ASP A 134 9.03 5.32 -9.45
N PRO A 135 7.85 5.39 -10.11
CA PRO A 135 7.78 5.58 -11.55
C PRO A 135 8.50 6.85 -12.02
N LEU A 136 8.40 7.95 -11.28
CA LEU A 136 9.06 9.21 -11.66
C LEU A 136 10.57 9.11 -11.66
N ALA A 137 11.14 8.40 -10.69
CA ALA A 137 12.59 8.19 -10.63
C ALA A 137 13.05 7.03 -11.54
N ASP A 138 12.23 5.99 -11.69
CA ASP A 138 12.56 4.77 -12.42
C ASP A 138 12.46 4.96 -13.95
N TYR A 139 11.38 5.62 -14.42
CA TYR A 139 11.18 5.95 -15.85
C TYR A 139 11.75 7.32 -16.25
N GLY A 140 11.97 8.20 -15.25
CA GLY A 140 12.34 9.59 -15.48
C GLY A 140 11.18 10.46 -15.96
N GLN A 141 11.36 11.77 -15.84
CA GLN A 141 10.47 12.76 -16.43
C GLN A 141 11.05 13.17 -17.79
N GLY A 142 10.34 12.89 -18.87
CA GLY A 142 10.80 13.30 -20.19
C GLY A 142 9.87 12.90 -21.33
N PRO A 143 10.18 13.37 -22.56
CA PRO A 143 9.32 13.16 -23.75
C PRO A 143 8.99 11.69 -24.05
N GLU A 144 9.80 10.75 -23.58
CA GLU A 144 9.61 9.32 -23.82
C GLU A 144 8.51 8.75 -22.91
N SER A 145 8.49 9.11 -21.61
CA SER A 145 7.45 8.68 -20.68
C SER A 145 6.10 9.35 -20.98
N GLU A 146 6.11 10.63 -21.39
CA GLU A 146 4.91 11.32 -21.87
C GLU A 146 4.31 10.63 -23.09
N LYS A 147 5.13 10.26 -24.07
CA LYS A 147 4.68 9.52 -25.27
C LYS A 147 4.13 8.14 -24.94
N ALA A 148 4.71 7.45 -23.95
CA ALA A 148 4.20 6.14 -23.50
C ALA A 148 2.81 6.29 -22.87
N GLY A 149 2.59 7.31 -22.03
CA GLY A 149 1.28 7.63 -21.49
C GLY A 149 0.25 8.01 -22.55
N GLU A 150 0.61 8.86 -23.52
CA GLU A 150 -0.25 9.23 -24.65
C GLU A 150 -0.60 8.02 -25.53
N ALA A 151 0.37 7.13 -25.77
CA ALA A 151 0.15 5.90 -26.50
C ALA A 151 -0.85 4.98 -25.78
N MET A 152 -0.71 4.83 -24.45
CA MET A 152 -1.64 4.05 -23.64
C MET A 152 -3.06 4.62 -23.72
N LEU A 153 -3.21 5.95 -23.55
CA LEU A 153 -4.51 6.61 -23.68
C LEU A 153 -5.15 6.41 -25.05
N THR A 154 -4.36 6.53 -26.12
CA THR A 154 -4.84 6.37 -27.50
C THR A 154 -5.25 4.95 -27.83
N MET A 155 -4.54 3.95 -27.28
CA MET A 155 -4.78 2.53 -27.53
C MET A 155 -5.78 1.91 -26.55
N TRP A 156 -6.16 2.59 -25.48
CA TRP A 156 -7.04 2.04 -24.45
C TRP A 156 -8.38 1.54 -24.98
N GLY A 157 -8.78 0.37 -24.53
CA GLY A 157 -10.02 -0.28 -24.93
C GLY A 157 -9.95 -0.97 -26.30
N THR A 158 -8.82 -0.91 -26.98
CA THR A 158 -8.59 -1.59 -28.27
C THR A 158 -7.85 -2.92 -28.16
N GLY A 159 -7.20 -3.19 -27.03
CA GLY A 159 -6.31 -4.31 -26.78
C GLY A 159 -4.90 -4.13 -27.38
N GLN A 160 -4.66 -3.09 -28.17
CA GLN A 160 -3.38 -2.91 -28.88
C GLN A 160 -2.23 -2.62 -27.90
N PHE A 161 -2.49 -1.94 -26.79
CA PHE A 161 -1.47 -1.68 -25.79
C PHE A 161 -0.84 -2.97 -25.25
N GLN A 162 -1.64 -4.02 -25.09
CA GLN A 162 -1.15 -5.32 -24.60
C GLN A 162 -0.15 -5.98 -25.56
N HIS A 163 -0.31 -5.79 -26.86
CA HIS A 163 0.67 -6.29 -27.83
C HIS A 163 1.99 -5.50 -27.80
N VAL A 164 1.92 -4.22 -27.45
CA VAL A 164 3.11 -3.38 -27.33
C VAL A 164 3.95 -3.82 -26.12
N VAL A 165 3.31 -4.04 -24.97
CA VAL A 165 4.01 -4.41 -23.72
C VAL A 165 4.31 -5.92 -23.62
N ASN A 166 3.65 -6.76 -24.43
CA ASN A 166 3.87 -8.20 -24.48
C ASN A 166 4.16 -8.66 -25.93
N PRO A 167 5.30 -8.26 -26.52
CA PRO A 167 5.57 -8.47 -27.93
C PRO A 167 5.76 -9.94 -28.34
N ASP A 168 6.05 -10.83 -27.40
CA ASP A 168 6.20 -12.26 -27.65
C ASP A 168 4.89 -13.05 -27.48
N MET A 169 3.84 -12.39 -26.94
CA MET A 169 2.54 -13.03 -26.77
C MET A 169 1.93 -13.37 -28.13
N PRO A 170 1.42 -14.60 -28.36
CA PRO A 170 0.66 -14.93 -29.56
C PRO A 170 -0.45 -13.89 -29.79
N TRP A 171 -0.53 -13.37 -31.00
CA TRP A 171 -1.43 -12.27 -31.32
C TRP A 171 -2.36 -12.63 -32.48
N ASN A 172 -3.66 -12.52 -32.20
CA ASN A 172 -4.74 -12.68 -33.18
C ASN A 172 -5.96 -11.85 -32.73
N ASP A 173 -7.02 -11.85 -33.54
CA ASP A 173 -8.21 -11.06 -33.28
C ASP A 173 -8.95 -11.47 -32.00
N ASP A 174 -8.97 -12.75 -31.63
CA ASP A 174 -9.64 -13.24 -30.42
C ASP A 174 -8.88 -12.81 -29.16
N ILE A 175 -7.55 -12.93 -29.15
CA ILE A 175 -6.70 -12.46 -28.05
C ILE A 175 -6.84 -10.95 -27.92
N ARG A 176 -6.72 -10.20 -29.03
CA ARG A 176 -6.91 -8.75 -29.01
C ARG A 176 -8.27 -8.35 -28.47
N ALA A 177 -9.34 -9.02 -28.90
CA ALA A 177 -10.70 -8.72 -28.44
C ALA A 177 -10.90 -8.99 -26.95
N SER A 178 -10.28 -10.06 -26.41
CA SER A 178 -10.35 -10.40 -24.98
C SER A 178 -9.64 -9.36 -24.12
N TRP A 179 -8.44 -8.94 -24.50
CA TRP A 179 -7.72 -7.86 -23.80
C TRP A 179 -8.42 -6.51 -23.93
N ALA A 180 -8.96 -6.18 -25.12
CA ALA A 180 -9.76 -4.97 -25.31
C ALA A 180 -11.01 -4.95 -24.41
N ARG A 181 -11.63 -6.11 -24.19
CA ARG A 181 -12.76 -6.26 -23.25
C ARG A 181 -12.31 -6.02 -21.81
N MET A 182 -11.16 -6.57 -21.40
CA MET A 182 -10.61 -6.36 -20.07
C MET A 182 -10.32 -4.87 -19.82
N GLU A 183 -9.62 -4.20 -20.73
CA GLU A 183 -9.32 -2.77 -20.62
C GLU A 183 -10.59 -1.93 -20.42
N ARG A 184 -11.62 -2.16 -21.22
CA ARG A 184 -12.89 -1.40 -21.13
C ARG A 184 -13.70 -1.68 -19.88
N LEU A 185 -13.56 -2.88 -19.28
CA LEU A 185 -14.27 -3.25 -18.05
C LEU A 185 -13.46 -2.91 -16.79
N ALA A 186 -12.15 -2.74 -16.91
CA ALA A 186 -11.31 -2.31 -15.80
C ALA A 186 -11.58 -0.86 -15.41
N VAL A 187 -11.42 0.07 -16.33
CA VAL A 187 -11.68 1.51 -16.11
C VAL A 187 -12.12 2.21 -17.40
N SER A 188 -12.86 3.29 -17.27
CA SER A 188 -13.23 4.13 -18.42
C SER A 188 -12.04 4.90 -18.97
N PRO A 189 -12.03 5.31 -20.26
CA PRO A 189 -10.94 6.12 -20.81
C PRO A 189 -10.64 7.40 -20.02
N ALA A 190 -11.65 8.05 -19.46
CA ALA A 190 -11.45 9.23 -18.63
C ALA A 190 -10.75 8.90 -17.28
N ALA A 191 -10.97 7.71 -16.74
CA ALA A 191 -10.30 7.27 -15.53
C ALA A 191 -8.84 6.87 -15.76
N VAL A 192 -8.46 6.46 -16.98
CA VAL A 192 -7.07 6.10 -17.31
C VAL A 192 -6.11 7.25 -17.05
N GLU A 193 -6.44 8.46 -17.52
CA GLU A 193 -5.60 9.65 -17.31
C GLU A 193 -5.39 9.94 -15.82
N VAL A 194 -6.46 9.85 -15.05
CA VAL A 194 -6.43 10.07 -13.61
C VAL A 194 -5.61 9.00 -12.89
N MET A 195 -5.78 7.73 -13.27
CA MET A 195 -5.03 6.62 -12.68
C MET A 195 -3.54 6.65 -13.03
N LEU A 196 -3.21 7.03 -14.28
CA LEU A 196 -1.82 7.25 -14.68
C LEU A 196 -1.16 8.36 -13.85
N ALA A 197 -1.84 9.48 -13.66
CA ALA A 197 -1.34 10.58 -12.83
C ALA A 197 -1.12 10.13 -11.38
N LEU A 198 -2.10 9.44 -10.78
CA LEU A 198 -1.99 8.92 -9.42
C LEU A 198 -0.83 7.94 -9.27
N THR A 199 -0.76 6.94 -10.15
CA THR A 199 0.25 5.88 -10.04
C THR A 199 1.65 6.39 -10.37
N SER A 200 1.80 7.43 -11.18
CA SER A 200 3.11 8.03 -11.47
C SER A 200 3.78 8.67 -10.25
N GLU A 201 3.00 9.07 -9.25
CA GLU A 201 3.51 9.71 -8.03
C GLU A 201 3.76 8.73 -6.87
N LEU A 202 3.44 7.43 -7.06
CA LEU A 202 3.67 6.42 -6.01
C LEU A 202 5.16 6.22 -5.76
N ASN A 203 5.55 6.24 -4.49
CA ASN A 203 6.91 5.92 -4.07
C ASN A 203 6.90 5.04 -2.83
N VAL A 204 7.35 3.79 -2.98
CA VAL A 204 7.40 2.80 -1.89
C VAL A 204 8.81 2.43 -1.47
N ARG A 205 9.85 3.09 -1.98
CA ARG A 205 11.27 2.78 -1.66
C ARG A 205 11.54 2.76 -0.17
N ALA A 206 10.95 3.71 0.57
CA ALA A 206 11.13 3.81 2.02
C ALA A 206 10.44 2.66 2.80
N VAL A 207 9.47 1.97 2.19
CA VAL A 207 8.75 0.83 2.79
C VAL A 207 9.54 -0.47 2.66
N LEU A 208 10.26 -0.66 1.54
CA LEU A 208 10.87 -1.93 1.17
C LEU A 208 11.85 -2.51 2.22
N PRO A 209 12.68 -1.69 2.89
CA PRO A 209 13.53 -2.21 3.96
C PRO A 209 12.77 -2.81 5.15
N SER A 210 11.47 -2.54 5.28
CA SER A 210 10.61 -3.08 6.35
C SER A 210 9.85 -4.34 5.95
N VAL A 211 9.94 -4.79 4.70
CA VAL A 211 9.39 -6.08 4.27
C VAL A 211 10.25 -7.20 4.84
N ARG A 212 9.64 -8.05 5.69
CA ARG A 212 10.34 -9.15 6.39
C ARG A 212 9.87 -10.53 5.95
N VAL A 213 8.89 -10.59 5.08
CA VAL A 213 8.36 -11.86 4.56
C VAL A 213 9.24 -12.39 3.43
N PRO A 214 9.30 -13.71 3.23
CA PRO A 214 10.01 -14.30 2.10
C PRO A 214 9.59 -13.61 0.80
N THR A 215 10.55 -13.06 0.05
CA THR A 215 10.27 -12.28 -1.16
C THR A 215 11.00 -12.84 -2.37
N LEU A 216 10.25 -13.07 -3.45
CA LEU A 216 10.76 -13.46 -4.76
C LEU A 216 10.53 -12.32 -5.75
N VAL A 217 11.57 -11.84 -6.37
CA VAL A 217 11.51 -10.84 -7.44
C VAL A 217 11.83 -11.52 -8.77
N LEU A 218 10.88 -11.48 -9.70
CA LEU A 218 10.98 -12.05 -11.03
C LEU A 218 11.00 -10.95 -12.08
N HIS A 219 11.91 -11.04 -13.05
CA HIS A 219 12.03 -10.04 -14.11
C HIS A 219 12.46 -10.65 -15.43
N HIS A 220 11.84 -10.24 -16.53
CA HIS A 220 12.31 -10.60 -17.86
C HIS A 220 13.54 -9.76 -18.24
N ARG A 221 14.56 -10.45 -18.79
CA ARG A 221 15.85 -9.83 -19.14
C ARG A 221 15.74 -8.69 -20.15
N ASP A 222 14.86 -8.87 -21.12
CA ASP A 222 14.76 -7.99 -22.27
C ASP A 222 13.48 -7.13 -22.25
N ASP A 223 12.83 -7.00 -21.08
CA ASP A 223 11.71 -6.06 -20.91
C ASP A 223 12.22 -4.63 -21.06
N ALA A 224 11.64 -3.93 -22.03
CA ALA A 224 12.01 -2.55 -22.34
C ALA A 224 11.18 -1.49 -21.58
N PHE A 225 10.04 -1.91 -21.01
CA PHE A 225 9.15 -1.02 -20.25
C PHE A 225 9.51 -0.99 -18.78
N ILE A 226 9.45 -2.13 -18.10
CA ILE A 226 9.90 -2.26 -16.73
C ILE A 226 11.25 -2.96 -16.78
N THR A 227 12.31 -2.18 -16.68
CA THR A 227 13.66 -2.70 -16.93
C THR A 227 14.15 -3.61 -15.80
N PRO A 228 15.03 -4.59 -16.08
CA PRO A 228 15.62 -5.46 -15.04
C PRO A 228 16.28 -4.70 -13.88
N ALA A 229 16.75 -3.49 -14.15
CA ALA A 229 17.34 -2.63 -13.11
C ALA A 229 16.32 -2.25 -12.03
N MET A 230 15.04 -2.07 -12.40
CA MET A 230 13.96 -1.76 -11.44
C MET A 230 13.68 -2.96 -10.52
N GLY A 231 13.54 -4.17 -11.09
CA GLY A 231 13.39 -5.39 -10.30
C GLY A 231 14.59 -5.67 -9.40
N LYS A 232 15.81 -5.42 -9.90
CA LYS A 232 17.01 -5.56 -9.10
C LYS A 232 17.04 -4.58 -7.93
N LEU A 233 16.61 -3.34 -8.14
CA LEU A 233 16.46 -2.34 -7.08
C LEU A 233 15.51 -2.80 -5.98
N ILE A 234 14.37 -3.41 -6.35
CA ILE A 234 13.45 -4.00 -5.37
C ILE A 234 14.17 -5.05 -4.52
N ALA A 235 14.87 -5.98 -5.15
CA ALA A 235 15.59 -7.03 -4.46
C ALA A 235 16.73 -6.50 -3.59
N ASP A 236 17.42 -5.45 -4.01
CA ASP A 236 18.47 -4.81 -3.23
C ASP A 236 17.94 -4.06 -1.99
N LEU A 237 16.68 -3.61 -2.02
CA LEU A 237 16.04 -2.87 -0.94
C LEU A 237 15.31 -3.76 0.07
N ILE A 238 14.81 -4.93 -0.35
CA ILE A 238 14.11 -5.87 0.54
C ILE A 238 15.13 -6.86 1.12
N PRO A 239 15.26 -6.96 2.45
CA PRO A 239 16.17 -7.93 3.07
C PRO A 239 15.89 -9.36 2.61
N ASP A 240 16.95 -10.09 2.27
CA ASP A 240 16.91 -11.51 1.88
C ASP A 240 16.02 -11.85 0.67
N ALA A 241 15.63 -10.85 -0.13
CA ALA A 241 14.85 -11.09 -1.35
C ALA A 241 15.66 -11.88 -2.39
N LYS A 242 15.01 -12.90 -2.98
CA LYS A 242 15.58 -13.68 -4.09
C LYS A 242 15.25 -12.97 -5.40
N TYR A 243 16.27 -12.55 -6.15
CA TYR A 243 16.10 -12.02 -7.51
C TYR A 243 16.33 -13.12 -8.56
N VAL A 244 15.44 -13.23 -9.52
CA VAL A 244 15.57 -14.16 -10.64
C VAL A 244 15.25 -13.44 -11.95
N GLU A 245 16.23 -13.45 -12.84
CA GLU A 245 16.08 -12.94 -14.20
C GLU A 245 15.64 -14.07 -15.15
N LEU A 246 14.54 -13.85 -15.86
CA LEU A 246 13.93 -14.80 -16.77
C LEU A 246 14.24 -14.45 -18.24
N PRO A 247 14.30 -15.41 -19.13
CA PRO A 247 14.37 -15.12 -20.56
C PRO A 247 13.02 -14.60 -21.06
N GLY A 248 13.02 -13.58 -21.90
CA GLY A 248 11.81 -12.98 -22.48
C GLY A 248 11.85 -11.47 -22.44
N ARG A 249 10.88 -10.85 -23.08
CA ARG A 249 10.73 -9.40 -23.17
C ARG A 249 9.30 -8.91 -22.94
N ASN A 250 8.39 -9.82 -22.56
CA ASN A 250 7.02 -9.47 -22.20
C ASN A 250 7.02 -8.78 -20.83
N MET A 251 6.17 -7.78 -20.67
CA MET A 251 5.90 -7.16 -19.37
C MET A 251 5.21 -8.14 -18.42
N TYR A 252 4.38 -9.09 -18.93
CA TYR A 252 3.66 -10.03 -18.09
C TYR A 252 4.25 -11.43 -18.17
N GLN A 253 4.72 -11.93 -17.03
CA GLN A 253 5.33 -13.26 -16.90
C GLN A 253 4.32 -14.40 -16.97
N PHE A 254 3.03 -14.11 -16.82
CA PHE A 254 1.94 -15.07 -16.81
C PHE A 254 1.30 -15.30 -18.17
N VAL A 255 1.71 -14.57 -19.22
CA VAL A 255 1.20 -14.77 -20.58
C VAL A 255 2.04 -15.79 -21.36
N GLU A 256 1.38 -16.46 -22.34
CA GLU A 256 2.10 -17.30 -23.29
C GLU A 256 3.16 -16.49 -24.09
N PRO A 257 4.28 -17.10 -24.47
CA PRO A 257 4.71 -18.48 -24.20
C PRO A 257 5.60 -18.61 -22.95
N HIS A 258 5.84 -17.54 -22.19
CA HIS A 258 6.92 -17.44 -21.21
C HIS A 258 6.54 -17.76 -19.77
N TRP A 259 5.29 -18.13 -19.48
CA TRP A 259 4.84 -18.36 -18.11
C TRP A 259 5.49 -19.56 -17.38
N ARG A 260 5.95 -20.59 -18.13
CA ARG A 260 6.50 -21.81 -17.50
C ARG A 260 7.76 -21.57 -16.66
N PRO A 261 8.78 -20.84 -17.14
CA PRO A 261 9.95 -20.51 -16.31
C PRO A 261 9.58 -19.70 -15.05
N SER A 262 8.65 -18.75 -15.18
CA SER A 262 8.13 -17.98 -14.05
C SER A 262 7.45 -18.89 -13.02
N PHE A 263 6.53 -19.74 -13.46
CA PHE A 263 5.83 -20.69 -12.59
C PHE A 263 6.80 -21.66 -11.88
N GLN A 264 7.83 -22.16 -12.56
CA GLN A 264 8.83 -23.04 -11.95
C GLN A 264 9.55 -22.35 -10.79
N GLN A 265 9.95 -21.07 -10.94
CA GLN A 265 10.58 -20.31 -9.88
C GLN A 265 9.61 -20.05 -8.70
N ILE A 266 8.35 -19.74 -9.01
CA ILE A 266 7.30 -19.55 -7.99
C ILE A 266 7.06 -20.84 -7.20
N ALA A 267 6.87 -21.98 -7.90
CA ALA A 267 6.61 -23.26 -7.27
C ALA A 267 7.79 -23.70 -6.41
N GLU A 268 9.03 -23.59 -6.90
CA GLU A 268 10.24 -23.89 -6.13
C GLU A 268 10.35 -23.01 -4.88
N PHE A 269 10.11 -21.72 -5.02
CA PHE A 269 10.17 -20.75 -3.94
C PHE A 269 9.13 -21.06 -2.84
N LEU A 270 7.88 -21.31 -3.21
CA LEU A 270 6.79 -21.59 -2.27
C LEU A 270 6.86 -22.95 -1.61
N THR A 271 7.48 -23.95 -2.25
CA THR A 271 7.62 -25.30 -1.68
C THR A 271 8.94 -25.51 -0.92
N GLY A 272 9.95 -24.72 -1.24
CA GLY A 272 11.29 -24.81 -0.64
C GLY A 272 11.48 -23.96 0.62
N HIS A 273 10.59 -23.00 0.90
CA HIS A 273 10.63 -22.17 2.10
C HIS A 273 9.78 -22.80 3.21
N GLN A 274 10.45 -23.28 4.27
CA GLN A 274 9.80 -23.43 5.58
C GLN A 274 9.63 -22.00 6.13
N ALA A 275 8.43 -21.67 6.61
CA ALA A 275 8.15 -20.40 7.25
C ALA A 275 9.16 -20.17 8.40
N GLU A 276 10.11 -19.26 8.21
CA GLU A 276 10.86 -18.71 9.33
C GLU A 276 9.88 -17.87 10.15
N VAL A 277 9.98 -17.98 11.47
CA VAL A 277 9.18 -17.22 12.44
C VAL A 277 9.33 -15.73 12.09
N ALA A 278 8.23 -15.09 11.76
CA ALA A 278 8.20 -13.65 11.47
C ALA A 278 8.89 -12.89 12.61
N ASP A 279 9.87 -12.07 12.26
CA ASP A 279 10.47 -11.10 13.18
C ASP A 279 9.32 -10.26 13.75
N ASP A 280 9.33 -9.95 15.07
CA ASP A 280 8.30 -9.14 15.75
C ASP A 280 8.32 -7.66 15.30
N ARG A 281 8.60 -7.41 14.02
CA ARG A 281 8.72 -6.11 13.40
C ARG A 281 7.64 -5.89 12.34
N VAL A 282 7.05 -4.71 12.40
CA VAL A 282 6.02 -4.29 11.45
C VAL A 282 6.27 -2.86 10.98
N LEU A 283 5.86 -2.55 9.78
CA LEU A 283 5.73 -1.15 9.37
C LEU A 283 4.47 -0.58 10.03
N ALA A 284 4.62 0.49 10.82
CA ALA A 284 3.49 1.17 11.45
C ALA A 284 3.63 2.68 11.36
N THR A 285 2.50 3.36 11.39
CA THR A 285 2.49 4.81 11.59
C THR A 285 2.29 5.10 13.07
N VAL A 286 3.24 5.80 13.66
CA VAL A 286 3.17 6.27 15.04
C VAL A 286 2.60 7.68 15.09
N LEU A 287 1.70 7.92 16.02
CA LEU A 287 1.12 9.22 16.36
C LEU A 287 1.48 9.56 17.79
N PHE A 288 2.11 10.70 17.98
CA PHE A 288 2.28 11.35 19.28
C PHE A 288 1.40 12.58 19.35
N THR A 289 0.68 12.73 20.45
CA THR A 289 -0.04 13.98 20.77
C THR A 289 0.34 14.46 22.16
N ASP A 290 0.24 15.76 22.40
CA ASP A 290 0.59 16.39 23.67
C ASP A 290 -0.18 17.71 23.83
N ILE A 291 -0.62 18.05 25.05
CA ILE A 291 -1.32 19.32 25.33
C ILE A 291 -0.28 20.45 25.41
N VAL A 292 -0.55 21.53 24.68
CA VAL A 292 0.32 22.71 24.71
C VAL A 292 0.20 23.42 26.06
N ASP A 293 1.35 23.79 26.64
CA ASP A 293 1.44 24.50 27.93
C ASP A 293 0.76 23.78 29.12
N SER A 294 0.67 22.45 29.08
CA SER A 294 -0.02 21.61 30.08
C SER A 294 0.42 21.93 31.53
N THR A 295 1.72 22.11 31.77
CA THR A 295 2.25 22.43 33.08
C THR A 295 1.72 23.78 33.61
N ARG A 296 1.63 24.80 32.76
CA ARG A 296 1.08 26.12 33.10
C ARG A 296 -0.42 26.00 33.40
N MET A 297 -1.16 25.30 32.55
CA MET A 297 -2.59 25.07 32.73
C MET A 297 -2.90 24.33 34.04
N ALA A 298 -2.12 23.29 34.36
CA ALA A 298 -2.25 22.55 35.61
C ALA A 298 -2.07 23.48 36.83
N ALA A 299 -1.08 24.37 36.78
CA ALA A 299 -0.83 25.32 37.85
C ALA A 299 -1.96 26.38 38.00
N GLU A 300 -2.57 26.82 36.92
CA GLU A 300 -3.67 27.80 36.89
C GLU A 300 -5.01 27.18 37.33
N LEU A 301 -5.31 25.94 36.90
CA LEU A 301 -6.59 25.26 37.17
C LEU A 301 -6.64 24.58 38.55
N GLY A 302 -5.49 24.22 39.08
CA GLY A 302 -5.34 23.37 40.24
C GLY A 302 -5.68 21.90 39.99
N ASP A 303 -5.17 21.01 40.83
CA ASP A 303 -5.15 19.55 40.61
C ASP A 303 -6.52 18.95 40.22
N ARG A 304 -7.57 19.34 40.95
CA ARG A 304 -8.90 18.75 40.71
C ARG A 304 -9.49 19.09 39.34
N ASN A 305 -9.38 20.35 38.92
CA ASN A 305 -9.92 20.79 37.65
C ASN A 305 -9.04 20.30 36.50
N TRP A 306 -7.72 20.23 36.73
CA TRP A 306 -6.77 19.67 35.78
C TRP A 306 -7.04 18.19 35.52
N HIS A 307 -7.25 17.38 36.56
CA HIS A 307 -7.61 15.98 36.38
C HIS A 307 -8.93 15.79 35.61
N ALA A 308 -9.95 16.59 35.91
CA ALA A 308 -11.22 16.54 35.20
C ALA A 308 -11.07 16.92 33.71
N LEU A 309 -10.18 17.87 33.38
CA LEU A 309 -9.85 18.24 32.01
C LEU A 309 -9.09 17.13 31.29
N LEU A 310 -8.10 16.50 31.95
CA LEU A 310 -7.38 15.34 31.40
C LEU A 310 -8.32 14.16 31.10
N ASP A 311 -9.23 13.83 32.03
CA ASP A 311 -10.21 12.77 31.83
C ASP A 311 -11.10 13.04 30.59
N ALA A 312 -11.51 14.30 30.40
CA ALA A 312 -12.28 14.71 29.24
C ALA A 312 -11.45 14.66 27.95
N HIS A 313 -10.20 15.12 27.97
CA HIS A 313 -9.25 15.02 26.86
C HIS A 313 -9.02 13.58 26.47
N ASP A 314 -8.73 12.70 27.41
CA ASP A 314 -8.48 11.28 27.21
C ASP A 314 -9.67 10.59 26.56
N ALA A 315 -10.88 10.91 27.02
CA ALA A 315 -12.11 10.36 26.43
C ALA A 315 -12.27 10.78 24.96
N VAL A 316 -11.94 12.04 24.63
CA VAL A 316 -11.97 12.56 23.26
C VAL A 316 -10.94 11.83 22.41
N VAL A 317 -9.67 11.74 22.87
CA VAL A 317 -8.60 11.06 22.11
C VAL A 317 -8.97 9.61 21.83
N ARG A 318 -9.38 8.84 22.86
CA ARG A 318 -9.77 7.43 22.68
C ARG A 318 -10.95 7.25 21.76
N SER A 319 -11.92 8.17 21.75
CA SER A 319 -13.03 8.16 20.81
C SER A 319 -12.56 8.31 19.37
N GLN A 320 -11.60 9.22 19.09
CA GLN A 320 -11.04 9.39 17.77
C GLN A 320 -10.16 8.19 17.38
N LEU A 321 -9.32 7.68 18.27
CA LEU A 321 -8.54 6.47 18.02
C LEU A 321 -9.44 5.29 17.56
N ALA A 322 -10.52 5.04 18.30
CA ALA A 322 -11.48 4.00 17.94
C ALA A 322 -12.12 4.23 16.55
N ARG A 323 -12.52 5.48 16.26
CA ARG A 323 -13.11 5.86 14.97
C ARG A 323 -12.19 5.61 13.79
N PHE A 324 -10.89 5.88 13.95
CA PHE A 324 -9.88 5.75 12.89
C PHE A 324 -9.06 4.45 12.99
N ARG A 325 -9.50 3.46 13.77
CA ARG A 325 -8.83 2.16 13.96
C ARG A 325 -7.39 2.30 14.48
N GLY A 326 -7.12 3.35 15.27
CA GLY A 326 -5.84 3.52 15.95
C GLY A 326 -5.78 2.66 17.20
N ARG A 327 -4.60 2.09 17.48
CA ARG A 327 -4.33 1.36 18.73
C ARG A 327 -3.58 2.29 19.69
N GLU A 328 -4.16 2.56 20.87
CA GLU A 328 -3.45 3.19 21.97
C GLU A 328 -2.32 2.26 22.44
N VAL A 329 -1.11 2.77 22.53
CA VAL A 329 0.06 2.05 23.02
C VAL A 329 0.36 2.47 24.46
N SER A 330 0.48 3.77 24.70
CA SER A 330 0.74 4.30 26.02
C SER A 330 0.23 5.73 26.16
N THR A 331 -0.06 6.10 27.42
CA THR A 331 -0.38 7.46 27.82
C THR A 331 0.62 7.88 28.89
N SER A 332 1.20 9.06 28.76
CA SER A 332 2.14 9.62 29.74
C SER A 332 1.77 11.06 30.06
N GLY A 333 1.13 11.25 31.22
CA GLY A 333 0.59 12.55 31.59
C GLY A 333 -0.52 12.99 30.66
N ASP A 334 -0.28 14.03 29.87
CA ASP A 334 -1.18 14.63 28.88
C ASP A 334 -0.89 14.18 27.44
N GLY A 335 0.10 13.30 27.25
CA GLY A 335 0.52 12.80 25.93
C GLY A 335 0.04 11.41 25.63
N PHE A 336 -0.30 11.15 24.36
CA PHE A 336 -0.65 9.84 23.83
C PHE A 336 0.38 9.36 22.81
N LEU A 337 0.67 8.05 22.86
CA LEU A 337 1.29 7.31 21.79
C LEU A 337 0.27 6.32 21.25
N ALA A 338 -0.01 6.40 19.96
CA ALA A 338 -0.86 5.46 19.24
C ALA A 338 -0.20 4.98 17.95
N THR A 339 -0.63 3.81 17.48
CA THR A 339 -0.20 3.22 16.22
C THR A 339 -1.35 2.99 15.27
N PHE A 340 -1.02 3.00 13.97
CA PHE A 340 -1.94 2.73 12.88
C PHE A 340 -1.23 1.86 11.84
N ASP A 341 -1.98 0.98 11.22
CA ASP A 341 -1.58 0.21 10.04
C ASP A 341 -1.72 1.00 8.73
N GLY A 342 -2.32 2.21 8.81
CA GLY A 342 -2.56 3.10 7.68
C GLY A 342 -2.17 4.56 7.96
N PRO A 343 -1.26 5.13 7.14
CA PRO A 343 -0.74 6.48 7.34
C PRO A 343 -1.82 7.57 7.17
N GLN A 344 -2.74 7.42 6.23
CA GLN A 344 -3.82 8.39 6.04
C GLN A 344 -4.78 8.42 7.24
N ARG A 345 -5.13 7.25 7.78
CA ARG A 345 -5.98 7.14 8.98
C ARG A 345 -5.33 7.83 10.18
N ALA A 346 -4.03 7.67 10.34
CA ALA A 346 -3.27 8.33 11.40
C ALA A 346 -3.34 9.86 11.30
N ILE A 347 -3.12 10.43 10.11
CA ILE A 347 -3.23 11.88 9.88
C ILE A 347 -4.64 12.37 10.18
N ARG A 348 -5.66 11.72 9.61
CA ARG A 348 -7.07 12.11 9.82
C ARG A 348 -7.48 12.01 11.28
N CYS A 349 -6.96 11.03 12.02
CA CYS A 349 -7.15 10.90 13.45
C CYS A 349 -6.52 12.08 14.21
N ALA A 350 -5.28 12.44 13.91
CA ALA A 350 -4.59 13.57 14.53
C ALA A 350 -5.33 14.89 14.31
N MET A 351 -5.80 15.15 13.07
CA MET A 351 -6.62 16.32 12.76
C MET A 351 -7.94 16.31 13.55
N ALA A 352 -8.63 15.17 13.61
CA ALA A 352 -9.89 15.04 14.34
C ALA A 352 -9.70 15.21 15.87
N ILE A 353 -8.59 14.74 16.44
CA ILE A 353 -8.22 15.00 17.83
C ILE A 353 -8.03 16.51 18.04
N ARG A 354 -7.18 17.15 17.24
CA ARG A 354 -6.93 18.60 17.30
C ARG A 354 -8.22 19.41 17.31
N ASP A 355 -9.12 19.11 16.38
CA ASP A 355 -10.37 19.85 16.21
C ASP A 355 -11.36 19.59 17.37
N ALA A 356 -11.44 18.34 17.84
CA ALA A 356 -12.36 17.96 18.89
C ALA A 356 -11.98 18.52 20.27
N VAL A 357 -10.69 18.63 20.59
CA VAL A 357 -10.23 19.13 21.90
C VAL A 357 -10.39 20.65 22.05
N GLN A 358 -10.58 21.38 20.94
CA GLN A 358 -10.88 22.83 21.00
C GLN A 358 -12.14 23.13 21.81
N ALA A 359 -13.12 22.22 21.82
CA ALA A 359 -14.32 22.36 22.63
C ALA A 359 -14.03 22.31 24.16
N LEU A 360 -12.87 21.78 24.55
CA LEU A 360 -12.39 21.76 25.92
C LEU A 360 -11.56 23.00 26.27
N GLY A 361 -11.33 23.91 25.33
CA GLY A 361 -10.51 25.11 25.52
C GLY A 361 -9.01 24.81 25.57
N ILE A 362 -8.54 23.70 25.04
CA ILE A 362 -7.13 23.31 25.00
C ILE A 362 -6.63 23.23 23.56
N GLU A 363 -5.34 23.43 23.41
CA GLU A 363 -4.61 23.22 22.17
C GLU A 363 -3.72 21.99 22.30
N VAL A 364 -3.62 21.22 21.22
CA VAL A 364 -2.72 20.07 21.15
C VAL A 364 -1.75 20.23 19.99
N ARG A 365 -0.62 19.58 20.11
CA ARG A 365 0.33 19.37 19.03
C ARG A 365 0.41 17.88 18.71
N ALA A 366 0.59 17.56 17.43
CA ALA A 366 0.71 16.19 16.99
C ALA A 366 1.92 15.99 16.06
N GLY A 367 2.57 14.84 16.19
CA GLY A 367 3.66 14.45 15.31
C GLY A 367 3.52 13.01 14.87
N LEU A 368 3.69 12.78 13.56
CA LEU A 368 3.53 11.47 12.97
C LEU A 368 4.74 11.06 12.11
N HIS A 369 5.02 9.77 12.16
CA HIS A 369 6.02 9.14 11.30
C HIS A 369 5.59 7.73 10.96
N THR A 370 5.91 7.27 9.74
CA THR A 370 5.76 5.87 9.34
C THR A 370 7.12 5.24 9.21
N GLY A 371 7.32 4.13 9.88
CA GLY A 371 8.59 3.39 9.85
C GLY A 371 8.48 2.04 10.54
N GLU A 372 9.58 1.28 10.49
CA GLU A 372 9.67 -0.03 11.12
C GLU A 372 9.63 0.11 12.64
N CYS A 373 8.70 -0.61 13.26
CA CYS A 373 8.51 -0.71 14.70
C CYS A 373 8.69 -2.15 15.17
N GLU A 374 9.36 -2.33 16.29
CA GLU A 374 9.45 -3.61 16.99
C GLU A 374 8.24 -3.77 17.92
N VAL A 375 7.48 -4.85 17.75
CA VAL A 375 6.29 -5.14 18.58
C VAL A 375 6.71 -5.98 19.77
N ARG A 376 6.35 -5.54 20.99
CA ARG A 376 6.66 -6.22 22.25
C ARG A 376 5.39 -6.37 23.09
N GLY A 377 4.57 -7.36 22.75
CA GLY A 377 3.24 -7.49 23.35
C GLY A 377 2.35 -6.30 22.99
N ASP A 378 1.93 -5.53 23.98
CA ASP A 378 1.12 -4.32 23.77
C ASP A 378 1.94 -3.04 23.55
N ASP A 379 3.25 -3.10 23.69
CA ASP A 379 4.18 -1.98 23.52
C ASP A 379 4.85 -2.01 22.14
N ILE A 380 5.42 -0.88 21.74
CA ILE A 380 6.20 -0.75 20.50
C ILE A 380 7.53 -0.03 20.77
N GLY A 381 8.56 -0.44 20.03
CA GLY A 381 9.89 0.14 20.08
C GLY A 381 10.45 0.42 18.69
N GLY A 382 11.70 0.85 18.67
CA GLY A 382 12.45 1.09 17.43
C GLY A 382 12.64 2.57 17.11
N ILE A 383 13.44 2.81 16.07
CA ILE A 383 13.83 4.19 15.70
C ILE A 383 12.63 5.02 15.22
N ALA A 384 11.63 4.40 14.60
CA ALA A 384 10.43 5.08 14.12
C ALA A 384 9.65 5.76 15.25
N VAL A 385 9.57 5.12 16.42
CA VAL A 385 8.92 5.68 17.61
C VAL A 385 9.68 6.94 18.08
N HIS A 386 11.01 6.89 18.09
CA HIS A 386 11.83 8.05 18.45
C HIS A 386 11.67 9.19 17.44
N ILE A 387 11.61 8.89 16.15
CA ILE A 387 11.37 9.90 15.11
C ILE A 387 10.01 10.57 15.32
N GLY A 388 8.92 9.81 15.49
CA GLY A 388 7.59 10.33 15.73
C GLY A 388 7.52 11.26 16.95
N ALA A 389 8.15 10.86 18.06
CA ALA A 389 8.26 11.70 19.27
C ALA A 389 9.02 13.02 19.01
N ARG A 390 10.07 13.00 18.19
CA ARG A 390 10.83 14.22 17.84
C ARG A 390 10.08 15.11 16.86
N VAL A 391 9.34 14.54 15.93
CA VAL A 391 8.45 15.29 15.03
C VAL A 391 7.38 16.02 15.86
N SER A 392 6.73 15.34 16.81
CA SER A 392 5.76 15.96 17.73
C SER A 392 6.36 17.11 18.55
N ALA A 393 7.59 16.96 19.01
CA ALA A 393 8.27 18.00 19.80
C ALA A 393 8.59 19.28 19.00
N LEU A 394 8.59 19.21 17.67
CA LEU A 394 8.76 20.37 16.77
C LEU A 394 7.44 21.02 16.35
N ALA A 395 6.32 20.37 16.63
CA ALA A 395 5.00 20.89 16.29
C ALA A 395 4.63 22.07 17.22
N GLY A 396 4.09 23.12 16.61
CA GLY A 396 3.50 24.25 17.32
C GLY A 396 2.08 23.94 17.84
N PRO A 397 1.43 24.92 18.49
CA PRO A 397 0.04 24.80 18.92
C PRO A 397 -0.88 24.50 17.72
N ASN A 398 -1.72 23.47 17.84
CA ASN A 398 -2.63 22.99 16.80
C ASN A 398 -1.97 22.54 15.49
N ASP A 399 -0.65 22.34 15.48
CA ASP A 399 0.05 21.75 14.35
C ASP A 399 -0.08 20.22 14.35
N VAL A 400 -0.24 19.67 13.14
CA VAL A 400 -0.08 18.25 12.86
C VAL A 400 1.12 18.11 11.93
N LEU A 401 2.27 17.71 12.44
CA LEU A 401 3.50 17.54 11.66
C LEU A 401 3.70 16.09 11.24
N VAL A 402 4.17 15.91 10.01
CA VAL A 402 4.48 14.59 9.44
C VAL A 402 5.87 14.57 8.83
N SER A 403 6.51 13.41 8.81
CA SER A 403 7.76 13.20 8.07
C SER A 403 7.50 13.05 6.57
N SER A 404 8.53 13.27 5.74
CA SER A 404 8.48 13.05 4.29
C SER A 404 8.03 11.63 3.93
N THR A 405 8.56 10.61 4.63
CA THR A 405 8.14 9.21 4.43
C THR A 405 6.63 9.03 4.55
N LEU A 406 6.01 9.64 5.57
CA LEU A 406 4.57 9.54 5.75
C LEU A 406 3.82 10.31 4.66
N ARG A 407 4.26 11.53 4.32
CA ARG A 407 3.67 12.33 3.24
C ARG A 407 3.65 11.55 1.91
N ASP A 408 4.77 10.91 1.57
CA ASP A 408 4.91 10.18 0.31
C ASP A 408 3.96 8.97 0.22
N LEU A 409 3.61 8.37 1.37
CA LEU A 409 2.67 7.25 1.42
C LEU A 409 1.19 7.65 1.32
N VAL A 410 0.87 8.94 1.43
CA VAL A 410 -0.52 9.44 1.39
C VAL A 410 -0.82 10.28 0.15
N ILE A 411 0.02 10.21 -0.86
CA ILE A 411 -0.21 10.82 -2.17
C ILE A 411 -1.57 10.34 -2.70
N GLY A 412 -2.36 11.24 -3.26
CA GLY A 412 -3.74 10.97 -3.71
C GLY A 412 -4.81 11.04 -2.62
N SER A 413 -4.44 11.28 -1.35
CA SER A 413 -5.39 11.36 -0.23
C SER A 413 -6.26 12.63 -0.20
N GLY A 414 -5.95 13.62 -1.04
CA GLY A 414 -6.56 14.96 -0.99
C GLY A 414 -6.10 15.80 0.22
N LEU A 415 -5.08 15.35 0.95
CA LEU A 415 -4.46 16.13 2.02
C LEU A 415 -3.47 17.12 1.43
N GLU A 416 -3.52 18.36 1.90
CA GLU A 416 -2.56 19.39 1.56
C GLU A 416 -1.49 19.52 2.63
N PHE A 417 -0.26 19.85 2.20
CA PHE A 417 0.90 19.89 3.08
C PHE A 417 1.69 21.19 2.88
N GLU A 418 1.97 21.88 3.98
CA GLU A 418 2.89 23.00 4.01
C GLU A 418 4.30 22.53 4.35
N ASP A 419 5.28 22.88 3.52
CA ASP A 419 6.68 22.56 3.75
C ASP A 419 7.22 23.29 5.00
N ARG A 420 7.73 22.55 5.97
CA ARG A 420 8.34 23.06 7.20
C ARG A 420 9.86 22.95 7.17
N GLY A 421 10.44 22.57 6.05
CA GLY A 421 11.89 22.47 5.83
C GLY A 421 12.54 21.25 6.46
N THR A 422 13.88 21.27 6.45
CA THR A 422 14.73 20.17 6.91
C THR A 422 15.19 20.41 8.33
N HIS A 423 15.11 19.39 9.17
CA HIS A 423 15.43 19.45 10.60
C HIS A 423 16.39 18.34 11.01
N GLN A 424 17.24 18.63 12.02
CA GLN A 424 17.98 17.61 12.72
C GLN A 424 17.21 17.19 13.98
N LEU A 425 16.83 15.92 14.06
CA LEU A 425 16.10 15.38 15.20
C LEU A 425 17.08 14.90 16.27
N LYS A 426 16.91 15.38 17.51
CA LYS A 426 17.83 15.05 18.60
C LYS A 426 17.92 13.54 18.85
N GLY A 427 19.12 12.99 18.66
CA GLY A 427 19.38 11.56 18.88
C GLY A 427 18.95 10.64 17.73
N VAL A 428 18.55 11.20 16.60
CA VAL A 428 18.20 10.46 15.37
C VAL A 428 19.21 10.85 14.28
N PRO A 429 19.84 9.91 13.58
CA PRO A 429 20.76 10.21 12.50
C PRO A 429 20.08 10.87 11.30
N GLY A 430 20.83 11.69 10.57
CA GLY A 430 20.39 12.29 9.31
C GLY A 430 19.58 13.57 9.45
N GLU A 431 19.18 14.09 8.31
CA GLU A 431 18.29 15.24 8.18
C GLU A 431 16.88 14.78 7.80
N TRP A 432 15.88 15.43 8.37
CA TRP A 432 14.48 15.03 8.24
C TRP A 432 13.66 16.17 7.69
N HIS A 433 13.07 15.98 6.54
CA HIS A 433 12.14 16.94 5.95
C HIS A 433 10.75 16.75 6.57
N LEU A 434 10.17 17.84 7.07
CA LEU A 434 8.90 17.83 7.77
C LEU A 434 7.86 18.68 7.04
N PHE A 435 6.61 18.29 7.21
CA PHE A 435 5.46 18.97 6.61
C PHE A 435 4.37 19.15 7.66
N ALA A 436 3.69 20.30 7.64
CA ALA A 436 2.46 20.49 8.39
C ALA A 436 1.26 20.09 7.51
N VAL A 437 0.30 19.42 8.11
CA VAL A 437 -0.95 19.08 7.42
C VAL A 437 -1.87 20.29 7.47
N ASP A 438 -2.24 20.81 6.31
CA ASP A 438 -3.19 21.92 6.21
C ASP A 438 -4.62 21.44 6.54
N SER A 439 -5.38 22.34 7.14
CA SER A 439 -6.83 22.13 7.29
C SER A 439 -7.51 22.39 5.96
N PRO A 440 -8.39 21.54 5.48
CA PRO A 440 -9.16 21.76 4.26
C PRO A 440 -10.09 22.98 4.38
#